data_6792355e076e4acfa0cd80a3b79af266
#
_entry.id   6792355e076e4acfa0cd80a3b79af266
#
_cell.length_a   1.000
_cell.length_b   1.000
_cell.length_c   1.000
_cell.angle_alpha   90.00
_cell.angle_beta   90.00
_cell.angle_gamma   90.00
#
_symmetry.space_group_name_H-M   'P 1'
#
loop_
_entity.id
_entity.type
_entity.pdbx_description
1 polymer ?
#
loop_
_entity_poly.entity_id
_entity_poly.type
_entity_poly.pdbx_seq_one_letter_code
_entity_poly.pdbx_strand_id
1 'polypeptide(L)'
;MNGESKLEDLLSQLGTGTWNLLYFCGAAFWYMLIPPQTFSSVYLAPSVNYTCIPPFGHNVSHISEDSCSYVRFTSEGLQEEQCSEWLYDDPVFDSTLTSQFNLVCGRAYLRATYQSMYSFSSIAGSLVSGFAADKYGRKPVVVVSQILYAATAIGITFLPSFNGILAFRFILGTLGTPTFYMMGMEVCETKWRSLVGIVMALPWAIGTMMWGGAGFLIRDWYWLQLLVSLPTLLVLPVLFIIDESPRWLIVTGRHEEALKVLRRASRLNKTTLPSDSQLMSMFKEIEHENEKPIVKADSITSLGVIGGGAGRCALSWPKLLSTNKMRMVILALTINLFISSLVYCGLSLSGATYSTDPFLYMVLSGLMEAPGYSLTAPIIKKWGRKVPTMIGFVICGVVILSLAFIPSEISWLVMTFALLGKLTISGSFMILFVYEAELLPTEVRLMGLAVTIIAANLAGSFSAYIADYLSPLVPWLPSVIFGVSSFVACLMLIPLPETLGRPLPDTIEDLTRLWRSKGKKLDRTGDDDSQTEKLTA
;
A
#
# COMPACT_ATOMS: atom_id res chain seq x y z
N MET A 1 30.21 18.73 -0.34
CA MET A 1 28.98 18.19 -0.97
C MET A 1 29.00 16.72 -0.66
N ASN A 2 27.92 16.21 -0.05
CA ASN A 2 27.81 14.79 0.30
C ASN A 2 27.64 13.94 -0.96
N GLY A 3 28.05 12.68 -0.98
CA GLY A 3 27.98 11.78 -2.16
C GLY A 3 26.57 11.61 -2.73
N GLU A 4 25.53 11.73 -1.90
CA GLU A 4 24.14 11.80 -2.36
C GLU A 4 23.87 13.03 -3.23
N SER A 5 24.44 14.19 -2.88
CA SER A 5 24.32 15.43 -3.65
C SER A 5 24.96 15.28 -5.04
N LYS A 6 26.11 14.61 -5.16
CA LYS A 6 26.80 14.40 -6.45
C LYS A 6 26.02 13.46 -7.38
N LEU A 7 25.41 12.42 -6.82
CA LEU A 7 24.56 11.51 -7.60
C LEU A 7 23.27 12.22 -8.06
N GLU A 8 22.68 13.06 -7.23
CA GLU A 8 21.50 13.86 -7.60
C GLU A 8 21.83 14.88 -8.68
N ASP A 9 23.01 15.51 -8.63
CA ASP A 9 23.50 16.40 -9.68
C ASP A 9 23.70 15.66 -11.00
N LEU A 10 24.21 14.43 -10.95
CA LEU A 10 24.38 13.57 -12.13
C LEU A 10 23.03 13.17 -12.75
N LEU A 11 22.05 12.79 -11.93
CA LEU A 11 20.68 12.50 -12.38
C LEU A 11 19.99 13.75 -12.94
N SER A 12 20.25 14.92 -12.36
CA SER A 12 19.73 16.19 -12.87
C SER A 12 20.34 16.55 -14.23
N GLN A 13 21.64 16.30 -14.46
CA GLN A 13 22.29 16.45 -15.76
C GLN A 13 21.76 15.46 -16.80
N LEU A 14 21.46 14.23 -16.38
CA LEU A 14 20.83 13.21 -17.24
C LEU A 14 19.42 13.62 -17.66
N GLY A 15 18.73 14.39 -16.81
CA GLY A 15 17.37 14.86 -17.02
C GLY A 15 16.32 13.74 -17.09
N THR A 16 15.07 14.12 -17.19
CA THR A 16 13.95 13.18 -17.36
C THR A 16 13.60 13.04 -18.83
N GLY A 17 13.85 11.87 -19.42
CA GLY A 17 13.62 11.61 -20.85
C GLY A 17 13.06 10.21 -21.10
N THR A 18 13.24 9.71 -22.33
CA THR A 18 12.70 8.43 -22.79
C THR A 18 13.16 7.24 -21.92
N TRP A 19 14.41 7.28 -21.43
CA TRP A 19 14.93 6.24 -20.55
C TRP A 19 14.15 6.14 -19.24
N ASN A 20 13.89 7.27 -18.56
CA ASN A 20 13.11 7.33 -17.31
C ASN A 20 11.66 6.93 -17.55
N LEU A 21 11.09 7.36 -18.71
CA LEU A 21 9.71 7.03 -19.07
C LEU A 21 9.48 5.52 -19.21
N LEU A 22 10.47 4.75 -19.70
CA LEU A 22 10.38 3.28 -19.75
C LEU A 22 10.19 2.67 -18.36
N TYR A 23 10.92 3.16 -17.36
CA TYR A 23 10.73 2.70 -15.97
C TYR A 23 9.36 3.09 -15.42
N PHE A 24 8.93 4.34 -15.66
CA PHE A 24 7.65 4.83 -15.17
C PHE A 24 6.47 4.09 -15.80
N CYS A 25 6.49 3.88 -17.11
CA CYS A 25 5.44 3.12 -17.80
C CYS A 25 5.40 1.66 -17.36
N GLY A 26 6.56 1.01 -17.21
CA GLY A 26 6.64 -0.35 -16.72
C GLY A 26 6.12 -0.50 -15.29
N ALA A 27 6.54 0.38 -14.39
CA ALA A 27 6.08 0.40 -13.01
C ALA A 27 4.59 0.77 -12.91
N ALA A 28 4.10 1.73 -13.72
CA ALA A 28 2.69 2.09 -13.79
C ALA A 28 1.83 0.91 -14.28
N PHE A 29 2.27 0.21 -15.32
CA PHE A 29 1.57 -0.97 -15.82
C PHE A 29 1.51 -2.08 -14.75
N TRP A 30 2.63 -2.34 -14.07
CA TRP A 30 2.63 -3.27 -12.94
C TRP A 30 1.67 -2.84 -11.82
N TYR A 31 1.70 -1.56 -11.45
CA TYR A 31 0.87 -1.01 -10.38
C TYR A 31 -0.63 -1.09 -10.69
N MET A 32 -1.01 -1.03 -11.96
CA MET A 32 -2.37 -1.21 -12.44
C MET A 32 -2.87 -2.67 -12.29
N LEU A 33 -1.96 -3.66 -12.33
CA LEU A 33 -2.31 -5.08 -12.22
C LEU A 33 -2.42 -5.60 -10.78
N ILE A 34 -2.01 -4.80 -9.77
CA ILE A 34 -2.04 -5.21 -8.36
C ILE A 34 -3.46 -5.18 -7.76
N PRO A 35 -4.31 -4.14 -7.96
CA PRO A 35 -5.62 -4.03 -7.31
C PRO A 35 -6.54 -5.24 -7.51
N PRO A 36 -6.65 -5.87 -8.70
CA PRO A 36 -7.45 -7.08 -8.89
C PRO A 36 -7.05 -8.23 -7.94
N GLN A 37 -5.77 -8.38 -7.67
CA GLN A 37 -5.30 -9.40 -6.73
C GLN A 37 -5.45 -8.94 -5.26
N THR A 38 -5.30 -7.64 -5.00
CA THR A 38 -5.46 -7.07 -3.65
C THR A 38 -6.90 -7.11 -3.16
N PHE A 39 -7.88 -6.91 -4.04
CA PHE A 39 -9.31 -6.92 -3.73
C PHE A 39 -10.04 -8.13 -4.33
N SER A 40 -9.33 -9.23 -4.55
CA SER A 40 -9.84 -10.39 -5.28
C SER A 40 -11.03 -11.06 -4.61
N SER A 41 -11.14 -11.03 -3.27
CA SER A 41 -12.25 -11.66 -2.54
C SER A 41 -13.62 -11.09 -2.93
N VAL A 42 -13.68 -9.82 -3.34
CA VAL A 42 -14.94 -9.16 -3.70
C VAL A 42 -15.72 -9.93 -4.79
N TYR A 43 -15.01 -10.56 -5.74
CA TYR A 43 -15.66 -11.30 -6.84
C TYR A 43 -15.28 -12.77 -6.90
N LEU A 44 -14.12 -13.17 -6.35
CA LEU A 44 -13.72 -14.57 -6.38
C LEU A 44 -14.29 -15.37 -5.20
N ALA A 45 -14.43 -14.73 -4.03
CA ALA A 45 -14.98 -15.35 -2.82
C ALA A 45 -16.06 -14.47 -2.16
N PRO A 46 -17.08 -13.98 -2.91
CA PRO A 46 -18.14 -13.16 -2.35
C PRO A 46 -19.03 -13.95 -1.40
N SER A 47 -19.85 -13.24 -0.64
CA SER A 47 -21.03 -13.84 0.01
C SER A 47 -22.08 -14.07 -1.06
N VAL A 48 -22.54 -15.30 -1.21
CA VAL A 48 -23.54 -15.73 -2.19
C VAL A 48 -24.77 -16.27 -1.48
N ASN A 49 -25.93 -16.24 -2.14
CA ASN A 49 -27.15 -16.85 -1.62
C ASN A 49 -27.05 -18.38 -1.67
N TYR A 50 -27.44 -19.04 -0.60
CA TYR A 50 -27.43 -20.49 -0.52
C TYR A 50 -28.60 -21.01 0.30
N THR A 51 -29.03 -22.22 -0.02
CA THR A 51 -30.10 -22.93 0.69
C THR A 51 -29.62 -24.33 1.06
N CYS A 52 -29.89 -24.76 2.28
CA CYS A 52 -29.59 -26.11 2.74
C CYS A 52 -30.35 -27.16 1.97
N ILE A 53 -29.68 -28.22 1.52
CA ILE A 53 -30.29 -29.43 0.96
C ILE A 53 -30.20 -30.55 1.98
N PRO A 54 -31.30 -30.90 2.65
CA PRO A 54 -31.30 -32.04 3.55
C PRO A 54 -31.11 -33.37 2.79
N PRO A 55 -30.45 -34.37 3.38
CA PRO A 55 -30.26 -35.66 2.74
C PRO A 55 -31.61 -36.36 2.39
N PHE A 56 -31.64 -37.08 1.27
CA PHE A 56 -32.79 -37.81 0.83
C PHE A 56 -33.31 -38.80 1.91
N GLY A 57 -34.61 -38.81 2.16
CA GLY A 57 -35.26 -39.71 3.11
C GLY A 57 -35.40 -39.17 4.54
N HIS A 58 -34.96 -37.97 4.82
CA HIS A 58 -35.20 -37.33 6.09
C HIS A 58 -36.54 -36.59 6.10
N ASN A 59 -37.41 -36.85 7.09
CA ASN A 59 -38.61 -36.06 7.35
C ASN A 59 -38.22 -34.73 7.96
N VAL A 60 -37.98 -33.73 7.12
CA VAL A 60 -37.56 -32.38 7.54
C VAL A 60 -38.80 -31.59 7.95
N SER A 61 -38.75 -31.02 9.14
CA SER A 61 -39.78 -30.13 9.65
C SER A 61 -39.56 -28.68 9.24
N HIS A 62 -38.32 -28.22 9.35
CA HIS A 62 -37.94 -26.84 9.11
C HIS A 62 -36.45 -26.72 8.78
N ILE A 63 -36.09 -25.79 7.89
CA ILE A 63 -34.71 -25.36 7.65
C ILE A 63 -34.52 -24.04 8.41
N SER A 64 -33.41 -23.86 9.09
CA SER A 64 -33.07 -22.62 9.81
C SER A 64 -33.04 -21.43 8.83
N GLU A 65 -33.36 -20.24 9.33
CA GLU A 65 -33.34 -19.00 8.52
C GLU A 65 -31.96 -18.71 7.90
N ASP A 66 -30.90 -19.11 8.59
CA ASP A 66 -29.51 -18.98 8.12
C ASP A 66 -29.09 -20.10 7.15
N SER A 67 -29.99 -21.06 6.84
CA SER A 67 -29.70 -22.23 5.99
C SER A 67 -28.50 -23.07 6.42
N CYS A 68 -28.11 -23.02 7.71
CA CYS A 68 -26.98 -23.75 8.25
C CYS A 68 -27.37 -25.06 8.96
N SER A 69 -28.62 -25.17 9.41
CA SER A 69 -29.16 -26.37 10.05
C SER A 69 -30.57 -26.69 9.57
N TYR A 70 -31.00 -27.91 9.77
CA TYR A 70 -32.36 -28.33 9.55
C TYR A 70 -32.88 -29.17 10.73
N VAL A 71 -34.16 -29.08 11.00
CA VAL A 71 -34.82 -29.84 12.06
C VAL A 71 -35.50 -31.05 11.47
N ARG A 72 -35.16 -32.22 11.97
CA ARG A 72 -35.70 -33.51 11.55
C ARG A 72 -36.56 -34.13 12.63
N PHE A 73 -37.65 -34.81 12.21
CA PHE A 73 -38.42 -35.68 13.09
C PHE A 73 -37.71 -37.03 13.26
N THR A 74 -37.35 -37.38 14.49
CA THR A 74 -36.82 -38.68 14.87
C THR A 74 -37.77 -39.37 15.84
N SER A 75 -37.55 -40.66 16.11
CA SER A 75 -38.29 -41.40 17.12
C SER A 75 -38.17 -40.84 18.54
N GLU A 76 -37.16 -40.03 18.78
CA GLU A 76 -36.87 -39.40 20.10
C GLU A 76 -37.37 -37.93 20.16
N GLY A 77 -37.91 -37.38 19.04
CA GLY A 77 -38.41 -36.00 18.94
C GLY A 77 -37.75 -35.20 17.81
N LEU A 78 -37.84 -33.89 17.93
CA LEU A 78 -37.20 -32.95 17.00
C LEU A 78 -35.70 -32.86 17.29
N GLN A 79 -34.89 -33.17 16.31
CA GLN A 79 -33.44 -33.01 16.38
C GLN A 79 -32.93 -32.01 15.32
N GLU A 80 -32.07 -31.08 15.73
CA GLU A 80 -31.38 -30.15 14.85
C GLU A 80 -30.08 -30.80 14.35
N GLU A 81 -29.91 -30.85 13.02
CA GLU A 81 -28.72 -31.37 12.35
C GLU A 81 -28.14 -30.30 11.45
N GLN A 82 -26.82 -30.25 11.36
CA GLN A 82 -26.12 -29.32 10.48
C GLN A 82 -26.18 -29.76 9.02
N CYS A 83 -26.35 -28.80 8.12
CA CYS A 83 -26.33 -29.04 6.69
C CYS A 83 -24.95 -29.46 6.21
N SER A 84 -24.90 -30.40 5.28
CA SER A 84 -23.66 -30.86 4.63
C SER A 84 -23.60 -30.44 3.14
N GLU A 85 -24.73 -30.17 2.53
CA GLU A 85 -24.85 -29.79 1.13
C GLU A 85 -25.76 -28.56 0.97
N TRP A 86 -25.38 -27.67 0.04
CA TRP A 86 -26.10 -26.43 -0.23
C TRP A 86 -26.35 -26.25 -1.72
N LEU A 87 -27.52 -25.75 -2.04
CA LEU A 87 -27.85 -25.23 -3.35
C LEU A 87 -27.52 -23.75 -3.40
N TYR A 88 -26.70 -23.36 -4.38
CA TYR A 88 -26.34 -21.98 -4.64
C TYR A 88 -27.22 -21.44 -5.78
N ASP A 89 -28.01 -20.42 -5.49
CA ASP A 89 -28.84 -19.72 -6.46
C ASP A 89 -28.59 -18.22 -6.34
N ASP A 90 -27.49 -17.79 -6.97
CA ASP A 90 -27.07 -16.40 -6.94
C ASP A 90 -27.26 -15.76 -8.32
N PRO A 91 -28.07 -14.69 -8.42
CA PRO A 91 -28.34 -14.05 -9.71
C PRO A 91 -27.17 -13.23 -10.25
N VAL A 92 -26.15 -13.02 -9.41
CA VAL A 92 -25.00 -12.14 -9.73
C VAL A 92 -23.82 -12.95 -10.22
N PHE A 93 -23.54 -14.11 -9.62
CA PHE A 93 -22.34 -14.91 -9.90
C PHE A 93 -22.69 -16.32 -10.40
N ASP A 94 -22.07 -16.74 -11.51
CA ASP A 94 -22.25 -18.08 -12.07
C ASP A 94 -21.51 -19.14 -11.26
N SER A 95 -20.25 -18.85 -10.87
CA SER A 95 -19.40 -19.72 -10.07
C SER A 95 -18.43 -18.90 -9.23
N THR A 96 -18.22 -19.30 -7.98
CA THR A 96 -17.32 -18.62 -7.03
C THR A 96 -16.50 -19.62 -6.22
N LEU A 97 -15.42 -19.17 -5.58
CA LEU A 97 -14.71 -20.00 -4.60
C LEU A 97 -15.61 -20.37 -3.42
N THR A 98 -16.57 -19.51 -3.08
CA THR A 98 -17.55 -19.76 -2.00
C THR A 98 -18.42 -20.95 -2.33
N SER A 99 -18.99 -21.00 -3.54
CA SER A 99 -19.84 -22.11 -3.97
C SER A 99 -19.06 -23.39 -4.22
N GLN A 100 -17.87 -23.30 -4.84
CA GLN A 100 -17.07 -24.48 -5.18
C GLN A 100 -16.49 -25.22 -3.97
N PHE A 101 -16.11 -24.48 -2.91
CA PHE A 101 -15.49 -25.06 -1.70
C PHE A 101 -16.39 -25.00 -0.47
N ASN A 102 -17.67 -24.68 -0.63
CA ASN A 102 -18.66 -24.61 0.44
C ASN A 102 -18.17 -23.72 1.61
N LEU A 103 -17.81 -22.46 1.30
CA LEU A 103 -17.30 -21.50 2.29
C LEU A 103 -18.45 -20.74 2.96
N VAL A 104 -19.40 -21.49 3.54
CA VAL A 104 -20.62 -20.98 4.17
C VAL A 104 -20.75 -21.49 5.60
N CYS A 105 -21.68 -20.97 6.35
CA CYS A 105 -21.97 -21.38 7.74
C CYS A 105 -20.72 -21.36 8.62
N GLY A 106 -20.39 -22.46 9.29
CA GLY A 106 -19.22 -22.59 10.15
C GLY A 106 -17.87 -22.38 9.43
N ARG A 107 -17.85 -22.38 8.08
CA ARG A 107 -16.65 -22.14 7.25
C ARG A 107 -16.61 -20.75 6.60
N ALA A 108 -17.60 -19.88 6.88
CA ALA A 108 -17.68 -18.54 6.29
C ALA A 108 -16.46 -17.66 6.55
N TYR A 109 -15.80 -17.82 7.71
CA TYR A 109 -14.56 -17.08 8.04
C TYR A 109 -13.42 -17.33 7.05
N LEU A 110 -13.45 -18.43 6.30
CA LEU A 110 -12.41 -18.78 5.32
C LEU A 110 -12.40 -17.81 4.12
N ARG A 111 -13.52 -17.14 3.80
CA ARG A 111 -13.56 -16.09 2.79
C ARG A 111 -12.70 -14.90 3.21
N ALA A 112 -12.90 -14.41 4.43
CA ALA A 112 -12.06 -13.37 5.02
C ALA A 112 -10.59 -13.81 5.14
N THR A 113 -10.36 -15.10 5.48
CA THR A 113 -8.99 -15.67 5.53
C THR A 113 -8.32 -15.63 4.15
N TYR A 114 -9.03 -15.96 3.07
CA TYR A 114 -8.51 -15.89 1.70
C TYR A 114 -7.99 -14.48 1.37
N GLN A 115 -8.74 -13.44 1.74
CA GLN A 115 -8.34 -12.06 1.54
C GLN A 115 -7.17 -11.66 2.45
N SER A 116 -7.25 -12.00 3.73
CA SER A 116 -6.25 -11.66 4.73
C SER A 116 -4.88 -12.27 4.45
N MET A 117 -4.84 -13.49 3.88
CA MET A 117 -3.58 -14.17 3.53
C MET A 117 -2.71 -13.35 2.59
N TYR A 118 -3.30 -12.68 1.60
CA TYR A 118 -2.57 -11.82 0.67
C TYR A 118 -1.96 -10.61 1.38
N SER A 119 -2.75 -9.88 2.17
CA SER A 119 -2.28 -8.70 2.90
C SER A 119 -1.23 -9.05 3.97
N PHE A 120 -1.46 -10.13 4.71
CA PHE A 120 -0.53 -10.59 5.73
C PHE A 120 0.82 -11.02 5.14
N SER A 121 0.81 -11.76 4.05
CA SER A 121 2.03 -12.23 3.39
C SER A 121 2.86 -11.11 2.75
N SER A 122 2.23 -9.97 2.40
CA SER A 122 2.94 -8.78 1.92
C SER A 122 3.92 -8.20 2.95
N ILE A 123 3.72 -8.48 4.24
CA ILE A 123 4.67 -8.13 5.31
C ILE A 123 5.98 -8.91 5.10
N ALA A 124 5.89 -10.23 4.97
CA ALA A 124 7.05 -11.08 4.71
C ALA A 124 7.72 -10.69 3.39
N GLY A 125 6.91 -10.40 2.36
CA GLY A 125 7.38 -9.96 1.05
C GLY A 125 8.19 -8.68 1.09
N SER A 126 7.73 -7.68 1.81
CA SER A 126 8.44 -6.40 1.95
C SER A 126 9.81 -6.56 2.60
N LEU A 127 9.91 -7.39 3.64
CA LEU A 127 11.18 -7.66 4.33
C LEU A 127 12.15 -8.46 3.44
N VAL A 128 11.66 -9.55 2.84
CA VAL A 128 12.50 -10.44 2.01
C VAL A 128 12.98 -9.73 0.75
N SER A 129 12.08 -9.00 0.05
CA SER A 129 12.43 -8.31 -1.19
C SER A 129 13.38 -7.15 -0.97
N GLY A 130 13.23 -6.39 0.13
CA GLY A 130 14.14 -5.33 0.49
C GLY A 130 15.56 -5.85 0.70
N PHE A 131 15.72 -6.88 1.53
CA PHE A 131 17.01 -7.52 1.78
C PHE A 131 17.62 -8.13 0.51
N ALA A 132 16.81 -8.83 -0.29
CA ALA A 132 17.28 -9.45 -1.53
C ALA A 132 17.71 -8.39 -2.56
N ALA A 133 16.94 -7.29 -2.70
CA ALA A 133 17.24 -6.20 -3.62
C ALA A 133 18.52 -5.44 -3.25
N ASP A 134 18.81 -5.28 -1.95
CA ASP A 134 20.06 -4.68 -1.50
C ASP A 134 21.28 -5.58 -1.76
N LYS A 135 21.11 -6.89 -1.63
CA LYS A 135 22.21 -7.86 -1.77
C LYS A 135 22.48 -8.24 -3.23
N TYR A 136 21.45 -8.53 -4.01
CA TYR A 136 21.59 -9.10 -5.36
C TYR A 136 21.33 -8.09 -6.49
N GLY A 137 20.82 -6.90 -6.17
CA GLY A 137 20.39 -5.88 -7.13
C GLY A 137 18.88 -5.81 -7.27
N ARG A 138 18.40 -4.66 -7.77
CA ARG A 138 16.97 -4.41 -7.90
C ARG A 138 16.36 -5.23 -9.04
N LYS A 139 17.01 -5.21 -10.22
CA LYS A 139 16.51 -5.87 -11.44
C LYS A 139 16.38 -7.40 -11.30
N PRO A 140 17.39 -8.18 -10.83
CA PRO A 140 17.25 -9.63 -10.68
C PRO A 140 16.11 -10.00 -9.73
N VAL A 141 15.96 -9.27 -8.61
CA VAL A 141 14.88 -9.54 -7.65
C VAL A 141 13.52 -9.26 -8.25
N VAL A 142 13.36 -8.15 -8.98
CA VAL A 142 12.11 -7.84 -9.69
C VAL A 142 11.80 -8.89 -10.74
N VAL A 143 12.76 -9.31 -11.56
CA VAL A 143 12.56 -10.34 -12.60
C VAL A 143 12.10 -11.67 -12.00
N VAL A 144 12.82 -12.16 -10.96
CA VAL A 144 12.48 -13.44 -10.32
C VAL A 144 11.11 -13.35 -9.63
N SER A 145 10.85 -12.28 -8.88
CA SER A 145 9.57 -12.10 -8.19
C SER A 145 8.41 -12.02 -9.19
N GLN A 146 8.56 -11.36 -10.34
CA GLN A 146 7.51 -11.26 -11.36
C GLN A 146 7.23 -12.59 -12.06
N ILE A 147 8.26 -13.37 -12.39
CA ILE A 147 8.08 -14.72 -12.96
C ILE A 147 7.31 -15.61 -11.99
N LEU A 148 7.73 -15.63 -10.72
CA LEU A 148 7.08 -16.44 -9.69
C LEU A 148 5.66 -15.93 -9.38
N TYR A 149 5.46 -14.60 -9.37
CA TYR A 149 4.14 -14.00 -9.19
C TYR A 149 3.16 -14.42 -10.28
N ALA A 150 3.56 -14.30 -11.56
CA ALA A 150 2.73 -14.70 -12.69
C ALA A 150 2.42 -16.22 -12.65
N ALA A 151 3.43 -17.05 -12.38
CA ALA A 151 3.26 -18.50 -12.27
C ALA A 151 2.31 -18.87 -11.11
N THR A 152 2.44 -18.20 -9.97
CA THR A 152 1.59 -18.43 -8.78
C THR A 152 0.17 -17.94 -9.03
N ALA A 153 -0.01 -16.73 -9.61
CA ALA A 153 -1.32 -16.16 -9.91
C ALA A 153 -2.12 -17.02 -10.89
N ILE A 154 -1.47 -17.55 -11.94
CA ILE A 154 -2.08 -18.47 -12.90
C ILE A 154 -2.31 -19.84 -12.24
N GLY A 155 -1.35 -20.31 -11.44
CA GLY A 155 -1.40 -21.61 -10.76
C GLY A 155 -2.58 -21.76 -9.80
N ILE A 156 -3.02 -20.68 -9.13
CA ILE A 156 -4.20 -20.67 -8.25
C ILE A 156 -5.41 -21.27 -8.94
N THR A 157 -5.60 -20.96 -10.22
CA THR A 157 -6.77 -21.39 -11.00
C THR A 157 -6.89 -22.92 -11.14
N PHE A 158 -5.76 -23.63 -11.12
CA PHE A 158 -5.73 -25.09 -11.36
C PHE A 158 -5.67 -25.92 -10.06
N LEU A 159 -5.74 -25.29 -8.90
CA LEU A 159 -5.62 -26.00 -7.62
C LEU A 159 -6.96 -26.68 -7.22
N PRO A 160 -6.94 -27.97 -6.89
CA PRO A 160 -8.16 -28.71 -6.55
C PRO A 160 -8.60 -28.53 -5.09
N SER A 161 -7.77 -27.91 -4.24
CA SER A 161 -8.05 -27.76 -2.81
C SER A 161 -7.96 -26.32 -2.35
N PHE A 162 -8.88 -25.91 -1.48
CA PHE A 162 -8.90 -24.56 -0.93
C PHE A 162 -7.63 -24.25 -0.09
N ASN A 163 -7.09 -25.22 0.64
CA ASN A 163 -5.84 -25.04 1.39
C ASN A 163 -4.65 -24.75 0.47
N GLY A 164 -4.61 -25.41 -0.71
CA GLY A 164 -3.62 -25.10 -1.74
C GLY A 164 -3.77 -23.66 -2.26
N ILE A 165 -5.00 -23.22 -2.48
CA ILE A 165 -5.30 -21.83 -2.88
C ILE A 165 -4.81 -20.84 -1.81
N LEU A 166 -5.05 -21.09 -0.53
CA LEU A 166 -4.55 -20.25 0.57
C LEU A 166 -3.02 -20.19 0.60
N ALA A 167 -2.34 -21.32 0.40
CA ALA A 167 -0.87 -21.35 0.34
C ALA A 167 -0.33 -20.54 -0.84
N PHE A 168 -0.94 -20.66 -2.03
CA PHE A 168 -0.56 -19.87 -3.19
C PHE A 168 -0.90 -18.39 -3.02
N ARG A 169 -2.00 -18.04 -2.36
CA ARG A 169 -2.32 -16.65 -1.98
C ARG A 169 -1.25 -16.05 -1.06
N PHE A 170 -0.75 -16.84 -0.11
CA PHE A 170 0.35 -16.40 0.74
C PHE A 170 1.63 -16.14 -0.08
N ILE A 171 2.01 -17.06 -0.97
CA ILE A 171 3.16 -16.88 -1.86
C ILE A 171 2.95 -15.65 -2.76
N LEU A 172 1.76 -15.49 -3.34
CA LEU A 172 1.42 -14.37 -4.22
C LEU A 172 1.60 -13.01 -3.53
N GLY A 173 1.08 -12.84 -2.31
CA GLY A 173 1.24 -11.61 -1.55
C GLY A 173 2.70 -11.34 -1.13
N THR A 174 3.48 -12.41 -0.87
CA THR A 174 4.93 -12.29 -0.61
C THR A 174 5.70 -11.79 -1.83
N LEU A 175 5.27 -12.14 -3.04
CA LEU A 175 5.93 -11.76 -4.30
C LEU A 175 5.44 -10.43 -4.86
N GLY A 176 4.25 -9.96 -4.47
CA GLY A 176 3.62 -8.71 -4.91
C GLY A 176 4.26 -7.45 -4.34
N THR A 177 5.59 -7.36 -4.36
CA THR A 177 6.34 -6.30 -3.69
C THR A 177 6.45 -5.01 -4.52
N PRO A 178 6.61 -3.84 -3.87
CA PRO A 178 6.75 -2.55 -4.56
C PRO A 178 8.15 -2.32 -5.15
N THR A 179 9.02 -3.34 -5.23
CA THR A 179 10.42 -3.20 -5.66
C THR A 179 10.55 -2.55 -7.04
N PHE A 180 9.63 -2.87 -7.97
CA PHE A 180 9.63 -2.25 -9.29
C PHE A 180 9.30 -0.74 -9.24
N TYR A 181 8.34 -0.35 -8.41
CA TYR A 181 8.03 1.06 -8.15
C TYR A 181 9.24 1.80 -7.55
N MET A 182 9.91 1.19 -6.56
CA MET A 182 11.11 1.77 -5.96
C MET A 182 12.23 1.97 -6.98
N MET A 183 12.42 1.02 -7.89
CA MET A 183 13.40 1.13 -8.98
C MET A 183 13.11 2.32 -9.90
N GLY A 184 11.82 2.58 -10.21
CA GLY A 184 11.39 3.77 -10.94
C GLY A 184 11.70 5.08 -10.18
N MET A 185 11.53 5.09 -8.86
CA MET A 185 11.84 6.25 -8.03
C MET A 185 13.34 6.52 -7.89
N GLU A 186 14.19 5.49 -7.93
CA GLU A 186 15.65 5.64 -7.88
C GLU A 186 16.23 6.31 -9.14
N VAL A 187 15.58 6.17 -10.28
CA VAL A 187 15.99 6.82 -11.55
C VAL A 187 15.33 8.18 -11.77
N CYS A 188 14.45 8.60 -10.85
CA CYS A 188 13.74 9.86 -10.95
C CYS A 188 14.56 11.04 -10.42
N GLU A 189 14.62 12.13 -11.18
CA GLU A 189 15.20 13.40 -10.76
C GLU A 189 14.48 13.93 -9.50
N THR A 190 15.25 14.44 -8.53
CA THR A 190 14.74 14.93 -7.23
C THR A 190 13.61 15.95 -7.39
N LYS A 191 13.72 16.84 -8.37
CA LYS A 191 12.73 17.88 -8.67
C LYS A 191 11.33 17.29 -8.97
N TRP A 192 11.27 16.14 -9.66
CA TRP A 192 10.04 15.52 -10.12
C TRP A 192 9.57 14.37 -9.22
N ARG A 193 10.40 13.92 -8.27
CA ARG A 193 10.15 12.74 -7.44
C ARG A 193 8.79 12.77 -6.73
N SER A 194 8.43 13.90 -6.11
CA SER A 194 7.12 14.03 -5.44
C SER A 194 5.94 13.97 -6.41
N LEU A 195 6.07 14.60 -7.59
CA LEU A 195 5.02 14.57 -8.61
C LEU A 195 4.86 13.18 -9.19
N VAL A 196 5.97 12.53 -9.56
CA VAL A 196 5.98 11.16 -10.09
C VAL A 196 5.38 10.19 -9.07
N GLY A 197 5.72 10.33 -7.78
CA GLY A 197 5.15 9.49 -6.71
C GLY A 197 3.62 9.58 -6.64
N ILE A 198 3.05 10.78 -6.80
CA ILE A 198 1.59 10.99 -6.82
C ILE A 198 0.97 10.46 -8.12
N VAL A 199 1.59 10.76 -9.27
CA VAL A 199 1.09 10.31 -10.59
C VAL A 199 1.10 8.78 -10.68
N MET A 200 2.09 8.12 -10.07
CA MET A 200 2.18 6.65 -10.02
C MET A 200 1.08 5.97 -9.18
N ALA A 201 0.30 6.74 -8.41
CA ALA A 201 -0.89 6.20 -7.75
C ALA A 201 -2.12 6.12 -8.68
N LEU A 202 -2.17 6.89 -9.78
CA LEU A 202 -3.29 6.85 -10.73
C LEU A 202 -3.46 5.49 -11.42
N PRO A 203 -2.41 4.77 -11.86
CA PRO A 203 -2.52 3.39 -12.36
C PRO A 203 -3.22 2.43 -11.39
N TRP A 204 -3.04 2.61 -10.08
CA TRP A 204 -3.77 1.84 -9.06
C TRP A 204 -5.28 2.08 -9.16
N ALA A 205 -5.71 3.34 -9.23
CA ALA A 205 -7.12 3.69 -9.38
C ALA A 205 -7.72 3.12 -10.68
N ILE A 206 -6.97 3.16 -11.79
CA ILE A 206 -7.36 2.54 -13.06
C ILE A 206 -7.50 1.02 -12.89
N GLY A 207 -6.56 0.36 -12.21
CA GLY A 207 -6.62 -1.06 -11.92
C GLY A 207 -7.84 -1.45 -11.08
N THR A 208 -8.22 -0.62 -10.11
CA THR A 208 -9.44 -0.79 -9.31
C THR A 208 -10.71 -0.68 -10.18
N MET A 209 -10.76 0.31 -11.09
CA MET A 209 -11.88 0.43 -12.06
C MET A 209 -11.94 -0.77 -13.00
N MET A 210 -10.79 -1.20 -13.53
CA MET A 210 -10.70 -2.38 -14.40
C MET A 210 -11.16 -3.65 -13.70
N TRP A 211 -10.89 -3.79 -12.39
CA TRP A 211 -11.35 -4.91 -11.59
C TRP A 211 -12.88 -4.97 -11.52
N GLY A 212 -13.54 -3.81 -11.28
CA GLY A 212 -14.99 -3.72 -11.33
C GLY A 212 -15.58 -4.10 -12.69
N GLY A 213 -14.99 -3.57 -13.78
CA GLY A 213 -15.39 -3.91 -15.15
C GLY A 213 -15.17 -5.38 -15.52
N ALA A 214 -14.03 -5.96 -15.09
CA ALA A 214 -13.72 -7.37 -15.32
C ALA A 214 -14.73 -8.30 -14.62
N GLY A 215 -15.08 -8.01 -13.36
CA GLY A 215 -16.08 -8.77 -12.60
C GLY A 215 -17.49 -8.68 -13.21
N PHE A 216 -17.86 -7.52 -13.77
CA PHE A 216 -19.13 -7.37 -14.49
C PHE A 216 -19.20 -8.23 -15.76
N LEU A 217 -18.10 -8.31 -16.52
CA LEU A 217 -18.05 -9.06 -17.79
C LEU A 217 -17.90 -10.57 -17.57
N ILE A 218 -17.19 -11.00 -16.56
CA ILE A 218 -16.89 -12.42 -16.29
C ILE A 218 -17.32 -12.74 -14.86
N ARG A 219 -18.37 -13.55 -14.74
CA ARG A 219 -19.00 -13.92 -13.47
C ARG A 219 -18.59 -15.29 -12.94
N ASP A 220 -17.71 -15.97 -13.64
CA ASP A 220 -17.08 -17.22 -13.25
C ASP A 220 -15.69 -16.93 -12.71
N TRP A 221 -15.41 -17.37 -11.48
CA TRP A 221 -14.16 -17.07 -10.77
C TRP A 221 -12.92 -17.62 -11.48
N TYR A 222 -13.03 -18.77 -12.17
CA TYR A 222 -11.93 -19.41 -12.89
C TYR A 222 -11.41 -18.53 -14.03
N TRP A 223 -12.33 -18.09 -14.91
CA TRP A 223 -12.02 -17.22 -16.04
C TRP A 223 -11.61 -15.82 -15.59
N LEU A 224 -12.24 -15.33 -14.52
CA LEU A 224 -11.92 -14.02 -13.96
C LEU A 224 -10.50 -14.02 -13.36
N GLN A 225 -10.11 -15.06 -12.63
CA GLN A 225 -8.74 -15.21 -12.10
C GLN A 225 -7.71 -15.30 -13.23
N LEU A 226 -7.99 -16.02 -14.32
CA LEU A 226 -7.12 -16.07 -15.50
C LEU A 226 -6.99 -14.72 -16.18
N LEU A 227 -8.12 -14.00 -16.38
CA LEU A 227 -8.12 -12.68 -17.02
C LEU A 227 -7.20 -11.70 -16.30
N VAL A 228 -7.19 -11.67 -14.97
CA VAL A 228 -6.34 -10.74 -14.21
C VAL A 228 -4.92 -11.23 -14.00
N SER A 229 -4.68 -12.55 -14.17
CA SER A 229 -3.34 -13.14 -14.00
C SER A 229 -2.52 -13.11 -15.28
N LEU A 230 -3.11 -13.38 -16.44
CA LEU A 230 -2.39 -13.44 -17.72
C LEU A 230 -1.67 -12.13 -18.10
N PRO A 231 -2.25 -10.93 -17.88
CA PRO A 231 -1.54 -9.68 -18.18
C PRO A 231 -0.26 -9.46 -17.38
N THR A 232 -0.08 -10.13 -16.23
CA THR A 232 1.16 -10.05 -15.46
C THR A 232 2.37 -10.59 -16.24
N LEU A 233 2.17 -11.49 -17.21
CA LEU A 233 3.21 -11.96 -18.11
C LEU A 233 3.72 -10.87 -19.04
N LEU A 234 2.90 -9.87 -19.38
CA LEU A 234 3.28 -8.74 -20.24
C LEU A 234 4.27 -7.79 -19.56
N VAL A 235 4.43 -7.88 -18.25
CA VAL A 235 5.48 -7.14 -17.51
C VAL A 235 6.87 -7.70 -17.83
N LEU A 236 6.99 -9.00 -18.09
CA LEU A 236 8.29 -9.67 -18.29
C LEU A 236 9.11 -9.07 -19.44
N PRO A 237 8.58 -8.84 -20.67
CA PRO A 237 9.32 -8.20 -21.74
C PRO A 237 9.87 -6.82 -21.35
N VAL A 238 9.11 -6.04 -20.57
CA VAL A 238 9.53 -4.71 -20.10
C VAL A 238 10.77 -4.82 -19.21
N LEU A 239 10.82 -5.83 -18.34
CA LEU A 239 11.94 -6.06 -17.43
C LEU A 239 13.25 -6.44 -18.15
N PHE A 240 13.19 -7.03 -19.34
CA PHE A 240 14.39 -7.29 -20.14
C PHE A 240 14.97 -6.02 -20.75
N ILE A 241 14.11 -5.02 -21.02
CA ILE A 241 14.51 -3.73 -21.63
C ILE A 241 15.13 -2.79 -20.60
N ILE A 242 14.65 -2.84 -19.36
CA ILE A 242 15.09 -1.97 -18.26
C ILE A 242 16.48 -2.39 -17.76
N ASP A 243 17.32 -1.41 -17.42
CA ASP A 243 18.64 -1.62 -16.83
C ASP A 243 18.56 -1.75 -15.30
N GLU A 244 19.67 -2.13 -14.65
CA GLU A 244 19.81 -2.09 -13.18
C GLU A 244 19.86 -0.64 -12.68
N SER A 245 19.55 -0.42 -11.40
CA SER A 245 19.63 0.90 -10.77
C SER A 245 21.07 1.44 -10.80
N PRO A 246 21.35 2.62 -11.42
CA PRO A 246 22.67 3.23 -11.40
C PRO A 246 23.17 3.51 -9.98
N ARG A 247 22.25 3.91 -9.09
CA ARG A 247 22.56 4.17 -7.68
C ARG A 247 23.10 2.92 -6.99
N TRP A 248 22.45 1.79 -7.18
CA TRP A 248 22.87 0.52 -6.60
C TRP A 248 24.22 0.06 -7.17
N LEU A 249 24.41 0.17 -8.50
CA LEU A 249 25.66 -0.22 -9.15
C LEU A 249 26.86 0.58 -8.64
N ILE A 250 26.70 1.90 -8.45
CA ILE A 250 27.76 2.77 -7.93
C ILE A 250 28.11 2.41 -6.47
N VAL A 251 27.08 2.25 -5.62
CA VAL A 251 27.28 1.95 -4.19
C VAL A 251 27.88 0.57 -3.96
N THR A 252 27.68 -0.38 -4.88
CA THR A 252 28.24 -1.75 -4.81
C THR A 252 29.58 -1.91 -5.53
N GLY A 253 30.21 -0.81 -6.00
CA GLY A 253 31.51 -0.84 -6.67
C GLY A 253 31.48 -1.37 -8.11
N ARG A 254 30.31 -1.61 -8.70
CA ARG A 254 30.16 -2.08 -10.10
C ARG A 254 30.19 -0.91 -11.09
N HIS A 255 31.27 -0.13 -11.04
CA HIS A 255 31.39 1.16 -11.75
C HIS A 255 31.32 1.04 -13.27
N GLU A 256 31.90 -0.02 -13.86
CA GLU A 256 31.84 -0.21 -15.30
C GLU A 256 30.42 -0.45 -15.82
N GLU A 257 29.61 -1.19 -15.04
CA GLU A 257 28.21 -1.42 -15.39
C GLU A 257 27.37 -0.15 -15.20
N ALA A 258 27.63 0.60 -14.12
CA ALA A 258 27.01 1.90 -13.92
C ALA A 258 27.29 2.86 -15.07
N LEU A 259 28.55 2.88 -15.57
CA LEU A 259 28.94 3.68 -16.72
C LEU A 259 28.17 3.27 -18.00
N LYS A 260 28.05 1.96 -18.26
CA LYS A 260 27.28 1.44 -19.42
C LYS A 260 25.81 1.86 -19.36
N VAL A 261 25.20 1.75 -18.18
CA VAL A 261 23.80 2.13 -17.97
C VAL A 261 23.60 3.62 -18.18
N LEU A 262 24.44 4.47 -17.58
CA LEU A 262 24.37 5.92 -17.71
C LEU A 262 24.62 6.39 -19.14
N ARG A 263 25.54 5.77 -19.88
CA ARG A 263 25.79 6.08 -21.30
C ARG A 263 24.59 5.67 -22.19
N ARG A 264 23.92 4.54 -21.86
CA ARG A 264 22.68 4.17 -22.54
C ARG A 264 21.57 5.17 -22.22
N ALA A 265 21.43 5.55 -20.97
CA ALA A 265 20.47 6.55 -20.52
C ALA A 265 20.66 7.90 -21.20
N SER A 266 21.91 8.40 -21.25
CA SER A 266 22.30 9.64 -21.94
C SER A 266 21.93 9.61 -23.43
N ARG A 267 22.19 8.49 -24.12
CA ARG A 267 21.80 8.31 -25.54
C ARG A 267 20.29 8.36 -25.74
N LEU A 268 19.52 7.67 -24.88
CA LEU A 268 18.06 7.65 -24.97
C LEU A 268 17.43 9.00 -24.61
N ASN A 269 17.98 9.68 -23.62
CA ASN A 269 17.50 11.00 -23.20
C ASN A 269 18.06 12.15 -24.07
N LYS A 270 18.99 11.85 -25.01
CA LYS A 270 19.67 12.84 -25.86
C LYS A 270 20.37 13.94 -25.06
N THR A 271 21.02 13.56 -23.96
CA THR A 271 21.77 14.45 -23.06
C THR A 271 23.26 14.13 -23.12
N THR A 272 24.10 15.10 -22.71
CA THR A 272 25.55 14.93 -22.65
C THR A 272 25.97 14.77 -21.20
N LEU A 273 26.71 13.70 -20.93
CA LEU A 273 27.33 13.45 -19.63
C LEU A 273 28.82 13.73 -19.68
N PRO A 274 29.47 14.00 -18.53
CA PRO A 274 30.92 14.16 -18.41
C PRO A 274 31.71 13.00 -19.05
N SER A 275 33.02 13.18 -19.22
CA SER A 275 33.91 12.15 -19.75
C SER A 275 33.93 10.89 -18.85
N ASP A 276 34.26 9.73 -19.43
CA ASP A 276 34.27 8.46 -18.68
C ASP A 276 35.23 8.49 -17.49
N SER A 277 36.37 9.17 -17.65
CA SER A 277 37.36 9.36 -16.57
C SER A 277 36.80 10.20 -15.41
N GLN A 278 36.02 11.24 -15.70
CA GLN A 278 35.38 12.08 -14.69
C GLN A 278 34.25 11.32 -13.98
N LEU A 279 33.42 10.57 -14.74
CA LEU A 279 32.37 9.75 -14.14
C LEU A 279 32.96 8.67 -13.21
N MET A 280 34.01 7.98 -13.65
CA MET A 280 34.68 6.97 -12.82
C MET A 280 35.29 7.54 -11.56
N SER A 281 35.86 8.77 -11.59
CA SER A 281 36.34 9.44 -10.39
C SER A 281 35.21 9.80 -9.44
N MET A 282 34.08 10.30 -9.96
CA MET A 282 32.88 10.60 -9.17
C MET A 282 32.28 9.34 -8.51
N PHE A 283 32.25 8.21 -9.22
CA PHE A 283 31.74 6.94 -8.66
C PHE A 283 32.57 6.46 -7.49
N LYS A 284 33.90 6.52 -7.60
CA LYS A 284 34.83 6.16 -6.51
C LYS A 284 34.65 7.09 -5.30
N GLU A 285 34.43 8.38 -5.54
CA GLU A 285 34.17 9.32 -4.44
C GLU A 285 32.84 9.02 -3.73
N ILE A 286 31.77 8.72 -4.49
CA ILE A 286 30.46 8.35 -3.93
C ILE A 286 30.56 7.03 -3.13
N GLU A 287 31.27 6.03 -3.64
CA GLU A 287 31.52 4.77 -2.96
C GLU A 287 32.27 5.01 -1.63
N HIS A 288 33.37 5.74 -1.69
CA HIS A 288 34.19 6.03 -0.51
C HIS A 288 33.47 6.88 0.55
N GLU A 289 32.60 7.80 0.16
CA GLU A 289 31.74 8.55 1.09
C GLU A 289 30.70 7.66 1.77
N ASN A 290 30.18 6.64 1.06
CA ASN A 290 29.26 5.65 1.63
C ASN A 290 29.94 4.59 2.52
N GLU A 291 31.25 4.35 2.32
CA GLU A 291 32.05 3.44 3.14
C GLU A 291 32.56 4.08 4.44
N LYS A 292 32.62 5.43 4.50
CA LYS A 292 33.03 6.09 5.74
C LYS A 292 32.08 5.71 6.86
N PRO A 293 32.52 4.94 7.88
CA PRO A 293 31.71 4.70 9.05
C PRO A 293 31.38 6.06 9.66
N ILE A 294 30.15 6.25 10.09
CA ILE A 294 29.79 7.32 11.02
C ILE A 294 30.52 6.98 12.34
N VAL A 295 31.80 7.27 12.36
CA VAL A 295 32.65 7.14 13.53
C VAL A 295 32.38 8.37 14.39
N LYS A 296 31.48 8.24 15.32
CA LYS A 296 31.56 8.78 16.69
C LYS A 296 30.36 8.22 17.49
N ALA A 297 30.47 6.97 17.90
CA ALA A 297 29.81 6.51 19.12
C ALA A 297 30.79 5.52 19.76
N ASP A 298 31.22 5.87 20.95
CA ASP A 298 32.17 5.16 21.77
C ASP A 298 31.89 3.65 21.89
N SER A 299 33.02 2.94 21.82
CA SER A 299 33.29 1.63 22.41
C SER A 299 32.11 0.93 23.11
N ILE A 300 31.64 -0.21 22.51
CA ILE A 300 31.39 -1.47 23.21
C ILE A 300 31.12 -2.58 22.16
N THR A 301 31.94 -3.63 22.29
CA THR A 301 31.79 -5.02 21.82
C THR A 301 31.89 -5.32 20.31
N SER A 302 33.08 -5.82 20.02
CA SER A 302 33.37 -6.81 18.98
C SER A 302 32.39 -7.99 19.01
N LEU A 303 31.46 -8.05 18.07
CA LEU A 303 30.90 -9.33 17.59
C LEU A 303 30.45 -9.16 16.12
N GLY A 304 31.14 -9.88 15.22
CA GLY A 304 30.59 -10.38 13.98
C GLY A 304 30.30 -9.39 12.87
N VAL A 305 31.31 -9.09 12.06
CA VAL A 305 31.14 -8.63 10.68
C VAL A 305 30.40 -9.71 9.89
N ILE A 306 29.09 -9.52 9.67
CA ILE A 306 28.33 -10.22 8.62
C ILE A 306 27.47 -9.17 7.90
N GLY A 307 27.87 -8.86 6.67
CA GLY A 307 27.05 -8.44 5.52
C GLY A 307 26.12 -7.26 5.68
N GLY A 308 26.37 -6.21 4.88
CA GLY A 308 25.41 -5.25 4.27
C GLY A 308 24.08 -5.00 4.99
N GLY A 309 23.40 -4.01 4.75
CA GLY A 309 22.00 -3.69 5.05
C GLY A 309 21.36 -4.20 6.37
N ALA A 310 21.31 -5.50 6.60
CA ALA A 310 20.66 -6.10 7.77
C ALA A 310 21.35 -5.74 9.11
N GLY A 311 22.66 -5.60 9.13
CA GLY A 311 23.40 -5.20 10.33
C GLY A 311 23.13 -3.75 10.73
N ARG A 312 22.96 -2.84 9.76
CA ARG A 312 22.56 -1.45 10.02
C ARG A 312 21.13 -1.34 10.54
N CYS A 313 20.24 -2.19 10.05
CA CYS A 313 18.85 -2.24 10.50
C CYS A 313 18.77 -2.69 11.97
N ALA A 314 19.48 -3.75 12.37
CA ALA A 314 19.48 -4.24 13.74
C ALA A 314 20.04 -3.24 14.77
N LEU A 315 21.03 -2.42 14.38
CA LEU A 315 21.66 -1.43 15.28
C LEU A 315 20.78 -0.18 15.52
N SER A 316 19.77 0.06 14.69
CA SER A 316 18.97 1.30 14.74
C SER A 316 17.68 1.18 15.57
N TRP A 317 17.23 -0.03 15.96
CA TRP A 317 16.04 -0.21 16.78
C TRP A 317 16.03 0.56 18.10
N PRO A 318 17.14 0.57 18.89
CA PRO A 318 17.19 1.36 20.11
C PRO A 318 17.09 2.86 19.83
N LYS A 319 17.64 3.34 18.69
CA LYS A 319 17.56 4.74 18.28
C LYS A 319 16.14 5.17 17.94
N LEU A 320 15.34 4.31 17.30
CA LEU A 320 13.95 4.58 16.95
C LEU A 320 13.09 4.88 18.18
N LEU A 321 13.42 4.28 19.32
CA LEU A 321 12.70 4.45 20.59
C LEU A 321 13.49 5.25 21.64
N SER A 322 14.57 5.92 21.25
CA SER A 322 15.51 6.58 22.19
C SER A 322 14.90 7.74 22.97
N THR A 323 14.04 8.54 22.35
CA THR A 323 13.43 9.71 22.99
C THR A 323 11.91 9.61 23.06
N ASN A 324 11.30 10.21 24.10
CA ASN A 324 9.84 10.21 24.25
C ASN A 324 9.14 10.86 23.04
N LYS A 325 9.75 11.86 22.41
CA LYS A 325 9.21 12.50 21.21
C LYS A 325 9.24 11.57 20.00
N MET A 326 10.33 10.83 19.83
CA MET A 326 10.44 9.86 18.74
C MET A 326 9.43 8.71 18.93
N ARG A 327 9.27 8.19 20.17
CA ARG A 327 8.23 7.18 20.48
C ARG A 327 6.84 7.68 20.13
N MET A 328 6.51 8.93 20.47
CA MET A 328 5.22 9.53 20.15
C MET A 328 5.03 9.66 18.63
N VAL A 329 6.05 10.08 17.87
CA VAL A 329 5.98 10.19 16.40
C VAL A 329 5.74 8.83 15.77
N ILE A 330 6.55 7.84 16.11
CA ILE A 330 6.41 6.49 15.56
C ILE A 330 5.06 5.89 15.91
N LEU A 331 4.62 6.00 17.16
CA LEU A 331 3.32 5.49 17.59
C LEU A 331 2.17 6.18 16.83
N ALA A 332 2.20 7.51 16.75
CA ALA A 332 1.17 8.27 16.06
C ALA A 332 1.12 7.94 14.56
N LEU A 333 2.26 7.87 13.87
CA LEU A 333 2.34 7.49 12.45
C LEU A 333 1.87 6.05 12.23
N THR A 334 2.32 5.11 13.05
CA THR A 334 1.92 3.70 12.97
C THR A 334 0.41 3.53 13.11
N ILE A 335 -0.21 4.18 14.11
CA ILE A 335 -1.66 4.15 14.31
C ILE A 335 -2.38 4.81 13.13
N ASN A 336 -1.88 5.94 12.62
CA ASN A 336 -2.49 6.62 11.49
C ASN A 336 -2.45 5.80 10.21
N LEU A 337 -1.31 5.17 9.89
CA LEU A 337 -1.20 4.29 8.71
C LEU A 337 -2.04 3.02 8.87
N PHE A 338 -2.07 2.44 10.09
CA PHE A 338 -2.95 1.32 10.41
C PHE A 338 -4.42 1.68 10.14
N ILE A 339 -4.92 2.78 10.70
CA ILE A 339 -6.32 3.20 10.55
C ILE A 339 -6.62 3.58 9.09
N SER A 340 -5.72 4.30 8.42
CA SER A 340 -5.90 4.66 7.00
C SER A 340 -6.06 3.42 6.13
N SER A 341 -5.20 2.42 6.31
CA SER A 341 -5.27 1.16 5.58
C SER A 341 -6.51 0.35 5.97
N LEU A 342 -6.88 0.32 7.25
CA LEU A 342 -8.08 -0.37 7.73
C LEU A 342 -9.34 0.17 7.04
N VAL A 343 -9.53 1.48 7.05
CA VAL A 343 -10.70 2.14 6.47
C VAL A 343 -10.66 2.06 4.94
N TYR A 344 -9.50 2.31 4.32
CA TYR A 344 -9.34 2.24 2.87
C TYR A 344 -9.65 0.85 2.30
N CYS A 345 -9.05 -0.20 2.88
CA CYS A 345 -9.30 -1.58 2.46
C CYS A 345 -10.72 -2.01 2.82
N GLY A 346 -11.20 -1.65 4.02
CA GLY A 346 -12.56 -1.96 4.47
C GLY A 346 -13.61 -1.43 3.52
N LEU A 347 -13.54 -0.15 3.13
CA LEU A 347 -14.47 0.44 2.16
C LEU A 347 -14.35 -0.21 0.77
N SER A 348 -13.16 -0.61 0.34
CA SER A 348 -12.96 -1.29 -0.94
C SER A 348 -13.57 -2.70 -0.95
N LEU A 349 -13.53 -3.41 0.17
CA LEU A 349 -14.06 -4.77 0.31
C LEU A 349 -15.58 -4.80 0.57
N SER A 350 -16.16 -3.73 1.11
CA SER A 350 -17.59 -3.67 1.51
C SER A 350 -18.53 -3.30 0.37
N GLY A 351 -18.17 -3.58 -0.89
CA GLY A 351 -18.99 -3.23 -2.06
C GLY A 351 -20.40 -3.80 -2.00
N ALA A 352 -20.56 -5.05 -1.61
CA ALA A 352 -21.86 -5.72 -1.47
C ALA A 352 -22.69 -5.16 -0.29
N THR A 353 -22.06 -4.58 0.72
CA THR A 353 -22.76 -3.98 1.87
C THR A 353 -23.30 -2.59 1.55
N TYR A 354 -22.56 -1.81 0.74
CA TYR A 354 -22.88 -0.40 0.48
C TYR A 354 -23.58 -0.15 -0.88
N SER A 355 -23.74 -1.18 -1.70
CA SER A 355 -24.38 -1.06 -3.02
C SER A 355 -25.13 -2.33 -3.39
N THR A 356 -26.22 -2.17 -4.12
CA THR A 356 -26.94 -3.27 -4.76
C THR A 356 -26.18 -3.87 -5.94
N ASP A 357 -25.25 -3.09 -6.54
CA ASP A 357 -24.35 -3.51 -7.63
C ASP A 357 -22.91 -3.37 -7.18
N PRO A 358 -22.23 -4.47 -6.77
CA PRO A 358 -20.86 -4.45 -6.32
C PRO A 358 -19.87 -4.09 -7.43
N PHE A 359 -20.20 -4.34 -8.69
CA PHE A 359 -19.33 -4.00 -9.83
C PHE A 359 -19.28 -2.49 -10.05
N LEU A 360 -20.47 -1.86 -10.08
CA LEU A 360 -20.57 -0.40 -10.20
C LEU A 360 -19.87 0.30 -9.02
N TYR A 361 -20.05 -0.21 -7.80
CA TYR A 361 -19.38 0.33 -6.61
C TYR A 361 -17.86 0.32 -6.77
N MET A 362 -17.27 -0.79 -7.25
CA MET A 362 -15.81 -0.90 -7.41
C MET A 362 -15.29 0.05 -8.48
N VAL A 363 -16.01 0.20 -9.61
CA VAL A 363 -15.66 1.19 -10.66
C VAL A 363 -15.70 2.61 -10.11
N LEU A 364 -16.78 2.97 -9.41
CA LEU A 364 -16.92 4.30 -8.82
C LEU A 364 -15.90 4.53 -7.68
N SER A 365 -15.58 3.51 -6.90
CA SER A 365 -14.52 3.56 -5.88
C SER A 365 -13.17 3.92 -6.49
N GLY A 366 -12.77 3.26 -7.57
CA GLY A 366 -11.55 3.62 -8.32
C GLY A 366 -11.62 5.02 -8.93
N LEU A 367 -12.79 5.41 -9.45
CA LEU A 367 -13.00 6.77 -9.98
C LEU A 367 -12.84 7.85 -8.90
N MET A 368 -13.27 7.60 -7.66
CA MET A 368 -13.09 8.52 -6.54
C MET A 368 -11.64 8.59 -6.03
N GLU A 369 -10.86 7.53 -6.21
CA GLU A 369 -9.43 7.54 -5.88
C GLU A 369 -8.63 8.52 -6.75
N ALA A 370 -8.93 8.62 -8.04
CA ALA A 370 -8.20 9.47 -8.96
C ALA A 370 -8.19 10.96 -8.56
N PRO A 371 -9.32 11.64 -8.25
CA PRO A 371 -9.30 12.98 -7.71
C PRO A 371 -8.68 13.04 -6.30
N GLY A 372 -8.87 12.01 -5.44
CA GLY A 372 -8.23 11.92 -4.14
C GLY A 372 -6.71 12.04 -4.22
N TYR A 373 -6.09 11.31 -5.16
CA TYR A 373 -4.65 11.36 -5.39
C TYR A 373 -4.21 12.66 -6.10
N SER A 374 -4.92 13.08 -7.14
CA SER A 374 -4.55 14.26 -7.94
C SER A 374 -4.60 15.56 -7.14
N LEU A 375 -5.60 15.71 -6.27
CA LEU A 375 -5.78 16.91 -5.43
C LEU A 375 -4.75 17.00 -4.30
N THR A 376 -4.08 15.90 -3.96
CA THR A 376 -3.06 15.87 -2.89
C THR A 376 -1.95 16.89 -3.14
N ALA A 377 -1.37 16.95 -4.37
CA ALA A 377 -0.25 17.83 -4.67
C ALA A 377 -0.56 19.34 -4.47
N PRO A 378 -1.65 19.92 -5.01
CA PRO A 378 -1.98 21.30 -4.77
C PRO A 378 -2.36 21.58 -3.31
N ILE A 379 -3.03 20.63 -2.64
CA ILE A 379 -3.46 20.78 -1.24
C ILE A 379 -2.25 20.89 -0.32
N ILE A 380 -1.28 19.96 -0.43
CA ILE A 380 -0.09 19.96 0.44
C ILE A 380 0.81 21.17 0.23
N LYS A 381 0.86 21.72 -0.99
CA LYS A 381 1.62 22.94 -1.28
C LYS A 381 1.02 24.16 -0.60
N LYS A 382 -0.31 24.26 -0.50
CA LYS A 382 -1.00 25.43 0.02
C LYS A 382 -1.25 25.37 1.52
N TRP A 383 -1.68 24.22 2.04
CA TRP A 383 -2.18 24.07 3.42
C TRP A 383 -1.32 23.19 4.32
N GLY A 384 -0.22 22.63 3.80
CA GLY A 384 0.64 21.70 4.54
C GLY A 384 0.12 20.26 4.51
N ARG A 385 0.68 19.46 5.42
CA ARG A 385 0.39 18.00 5.47
C ARG A 385 -0.58 17.67 6.58
N LYS A 386 -0.36 18.25 7.76
CA LYS A 386 -1.12 17.93 8.98
C LYS A 386 -2.60 18.31 8.86
N VAL A 387 -2.88 19.59 8.54
CA VAL A 387 -4.25 20.12 8.57
C VAL A 387 -5.17 19.43 7.56
N PRO A 388 -4.79 19.28 6.27
CA PRO A 388 -5.63 18.57 5.30
C PRO A 388 -5.90 17.13 5.68
N THR A 389 -4.90 16.41 6.23
CA THR A 389 -5.07 15.03 6.68
C THR A 389 -6.07 14.95 7.84
N MET A 390 -5.98 15.85 8.82
CA MET A 390 -6.94 15.90 9.91
C MET A 390 -8.37 16.17 9.42
N ILE A 391 -8.54 17.15 8.51
CA ILE A 391 -9.85 17.46 7.91
C ILE A 391 -10.38 16.24 7.16
N GLY A 392 -9.54 15.56 6.37
CA GLY A 392 -9.92 14.36 5.64
C GLY A 392 -10.39 13.24 6.56
N PHE A 393 -9.71 13.00 7.70
CA PHE A 393 -10.14 12.02 8.70
C PHE A 393 -11.45 12.39 9.37
N VAL A 394 -11.66 13.68 9.70
CA VAL A 394 -12.93 14.15 10.29
C VAL A 394 -14.08 13.95 9.31
N ILE A 395 -13.93 14.36 8.04
CA ILE A 395 -14.96 14.18 7.02
C ILE A 395 -15.23 12.68 6.82
N CYS A 396 -14.20 11.88 6.67
CA CYS A 396 -14.33 10.42 6.54
C CYS A 396 -15.08 9.83 7.74
N GLY A 397 -14.69 10.18 8.96
CA GLY A 397 -15.32 9.71 10.19
C GLY A 397 -16.80 10.07 10.27
N VAL A 398 -17.17 11.34 10.01
CA VAL A 398 -18.56 11.78 9.99
C VAL A 398 -19.37 11.05 8.94
N VAL A 399 -18.86 10.99 7.72
CA VAL A 399 -19.56 10.40 6.57
C VAL A 399 -19.78 8.90 6.76
N ILE A 400 -18.75 8.16 7.19
CA ILE A 400 -18.87 6.71 7.39
C ILE A 400 -19.70 6.37 8.62
N LEU A 401 -19.58 7.15 9.70
CA LEU A 401 -20.41 6.93 10.89
C LEU A 401 -21.89 7.19 10.59
N SER A 402 -22.21 8.16 9.74
CA SER A 402 -23.61 8.43 9.36
C SER A 402 -24.26 7.26 8.60
N LEU A 403 -23.48 6.39 7.94
CA LEU A 403 -23.99 5.17 7.30
C LEU A 403 -24.67 4.21 8.29
N ALA A 404 -24.25 4.22 9.55
CA ALA A 404 -24.89 3.38 10.57
C ALA A 404 -26.33 3.82 10.89
N PHE A 405 -26.73 5.04 10.51
CA PHE A 405 -28.06 5.61 10.78
C PHE A 405 -28.94 5.72 9.54
N ILE A 406 -28.37 5.52 8.35
CA ILE A 406 -29.11 5.58 7.07
C ILE A 406 -29.77 4.23 6.82
N PRO A 407 -31.09 4.17 6.55
CA PRO A 407 -31.75 2.95 6.17
C PRO A 407 -31.14 2.35 4.89
N SER A 408 -30.91 1.04 4.87
CA SER A 408 -30.33 0.31 3.72
C SER A 408 -31.19 0.38 2.45
N GLU A 409 -32.47 0.69 2.59
CA GLU A 409 -33.42 0.87 1.50
C GLU A 409 -33.06 2.04 0.56
N ILE A 410 -32.33 3.05 1.08
CA ILE A 410 -31.90 4.21 0.29
C ILE A 410 -30.49 3.96 -0.26
N SER A 411 -30.36 2.92 -1.10
CA SER A 411 -29.06 2.43 -1.62
C SER A 411 -28.20 3.51 -2.28
N TRP A 412 -28.79 4.45 -3.03
CA TRP A 412 -28.04 5.52 -3.68
C TRP A 412 -27.35 6.46 -2.69
N LEU A 413 -28.01 6.74 -1.54
CA LEU A 413 -27.47 7.60 -0.50
C LEU A 413 -26.32 6.89 0.24
N VAL A 414 -26.53 5.61 0.59
CA VAL A 414 -25.50 4.75 1.22
C VAL A 414 -24.26 4.70 0.34
N MET A 415 -24.42 4.42 -0.96
CA MET A 415 -23.33 4.36 -1.92
C MET A 415 -22.61 5.71 -2.03
N THR A 416 -23.35 6.83 -2.09
CA THR A 416 -22.75 8.17 -2.20
C THR A 416 -21.88 8.50 -0.99
N PHE A 417 -22.37 8.20 0.21
CA PHE A 417 -21.61 8.44 1.45
C PHE A 417 -20.38 7.52 1.54
N ALA A 418 -20.51 6.25 1.19
CA ALA A 418 -19.36 5.32 1.14
C ALA A 418 -18.27 5.81 0.15
N LEU A 419 -18.66 6.27 -1.04
CA LEU A 419 -17.77 6.82 -2.05
C LEU A 419 -17.12 8.15 -1.61
N LEU A 420 -17.84 9.01 -0.89
CA LEU A 420 -17.28 10.23 -0.31
C LEU A 420 -16.25 9.91 0.79
N GLY A 421 -16.56 8.90 1.63
CA GLY A 421 -15.59 8.36 2.59
C GLY A 421 -14.34 7.82 1.89
N LYS A 422 -14.52 7.10 0.77
CA LYS A 422 -13.41 6.56 -0.04
C LYS A 422 -12.53 7.67 -0.63
N LEU A 423 -13.13 8.73 -1.17
CA LEU A 423 -12.41 9.90 -1.68
C LEU A 423 -11.52 10.54 -0.61
N THR A 424 -12.10 10.79 0.57
CA THR A 424 -11.40 11.50 1.66
C THR A 424 -10.29 10.65 2.28
N ILE A 425 -10.54 9.34 2.48
CA ILE A 425 -9.50 8.46 3.04
C ILE A 425 -8.35 8.24 2.05
N SER A 426 -8.63 8.10 0.74
CA SER A 426 -7.59 7.94 -0.28
C SER A 426 -6.65 9.16 -0.35
N GLY A 427 -7.20 10.38 -0.32
CA GLY A 427 -6.42 11.60 -0.25
C GLY A 427 -5.60 11.70 1.04
N SER A 428 -6.21 11.42 2.20
CA SER A 428 -5.53 11.44 3.49
C SER A 428 -4.39 10.43 3.56
N PHE A 429 -4.58 9.23 3.01
CA PHE A 429 -3.58 8.17 2.96
C PHE A 429 -2.35 8.59 2.14
N MET A 430 -2.56 9.22 0.97
CA MET A 430 -1.47 9.75 0.15
C MET A 430 -0.71 10.89 0.85
N ILE A 431 -1.40 11.79 1.55
CA ILE A 431 -0.75 12.86 2.30
C ILE A 431 0.09 12.27 3.44
N LEU A 432 -0.41 11.24 4.11
CA LEU A 432 0.33 10.55 5.19
C LEU A 432 1.64 9.94 4.72
N PHE A 433 1.70 9.31 3.55
CA PHE A 433 2.95 8.78 3.00
C PHE A 433 4.01 9.88 2.79
N VAL A 434 3.59 11.05 2.32
CA VAL A 434 4.51 12.20 2.18
C VAL A 434 4.91 12.73 3.56
N TYR A 435 3.95 12.85 4.47
CA TYR A 435 4.15 13.41 5.79
C TYR A 435 5.09 12.56 6.66
N GLU A 436 4.95 11.22 6.61
CA GLU A 436 5.85 10.34 7.36
C GLU A 436 7.28 10.39 6.83
N ALA A 437 7.46 10.43 5.50
CA ALA A 437 8.78 10.54 4.90
C ALA A 437 9.51 11.86 5.24
N GLU A 438 8.75 12.95 5.42
CA GLU A 438 9.26 14.26 5.82
C GLU A 438 9.49 14.39 7.35
N LEU A 439 8.69 13.69 8.15
CA LEU A 439 8.76 13.81 9.60
C LEU A 439 9.84 12.91 10.21
N LEU A 440 10.14 11.77 9.59
CA LEU A 440 11.13 10.83 10.09
C LEU A 440 12.55 11.30 9.80
N PRO A 441 13.43 11.39 10.83
CA PRO A 441 14.85 11.72 10.65
C PRO A 441 15.56 10.72 9.72
N THR A 442 16.50 11.22 8.93
CA THR A 442 17.24 10.42 7.92
C THR A 442 17.90 9.18 8.54
N GLU A 443 18.42 9.29 9.77
CA GLU A 443 19.06 8.17 10.50
C GLU A 443 18.15 6.95 10.73
N VAL A 444 16.84 7.16 10.91
CA VAL A 444 15.86 6.12 11.30
C VAL A 444 14.69 6.00 10.32
N ARG A 445 14.68 6.80 9.23
CA ARG A 445 13.57 6.90 8.27
C ARG A 445 13.17 5.55 7.68
N LEU A 446 14.13 4.79 7.15
CA LEU A 446 13.84 3.49 6.53
C LEU A 446 13.17 2.52 7.50
N MET A 447 13.60 2.55 8.74
CA MET A 447 13.07 1.68 9.79
C MET A 447 11.68 2.11 10.24
N GLY A 448 11.47 3.43 10.39
CA GLY A 448 10.16 4.00 10.70
C GLY A 448 9.14 3.66 9.61
N LEU A 449 9.50 3.86 8.33
CA LEU A 449 8.66 3.49 7.19
C LEU A 449 8.35 1.98 7.15
N ALA A 450 9.30 1.12 7.49
CA ALA A 450 9.06 -0.33 7.56
C ALA A 450 8.03 -0.68 8.62
N VAL A 451 8.09 -0.07 9.82
CA VAL A 451 7.12 -0.29 10.90
C VAL A 451 5.71 0.14 10.48
N THR A 452 5.58 1.31 9.86
CA THR A 452 4.29 1.85 9.43
C THR A 452 3.67 1.03 8.29
N ILE A 453 4.48 0.54 7.33
CA ILE A 453 4.03 -0.36 6.25
C ILE A 453 3.56 -1.71 6.81
N ILE A 454 4.28 -2.28 7.78
CA ILE A 454 3.84 -3.51 8.47
C ILE A 454 2.48 -3.30 9.11
N ALA A 455 2.29 -2.20 9.82
CA ALA A 455 1.02 -1.87 10.45
C ALA A 455 -0.12 -1.70 9.42
N ALA A 456 0.14 -1.04 8.29
CA ALA A 456 -0.82 -0.89 7.21
C ALA A 456 -1.25 -2.24 6.60
N ASN A 457 -0.32 -3.17 6.38
CA ASN A 457 -0.64 -4.51 5.85
C ASN A 457 -1.41 -5.37 6.87
N LEU A 458 -1.07 -5.26 8.17
CA LEU A 458 -1.85 -5.88 9.24
C LEU A 458 -3.30 -5.36 9.25
N ALA A 459 -3.48 -4.04 9.12
CA ALA A 459 -4.80 -3.43 9.04
C ALA A 459 -5.61 -3.92 7.83
N GLY A 460 -4.96 -4.06 6.66
CA GLY A 460 -5.58 -4.68 5.49
C GLY A 460 -6.06 -6.11 5.73
N SER A 461 -5.32 -6.88 6.56
CA SER A 461 -5.75 -8.23 6.95
C SER A 461 -6.97 -8.20 7.89
N PHE A 462 -7.01 -7.29 8.86
CA PHE A 462 -8.16 -7.14 9.76
C PHE A 462 -9.39 -6.59 9.04
N SER A 463 -9.21 -5.69 8.07
CA SER A 463 -10.32 -5.11 7.31
C SER A 463 -11.17 -6.15 6.60
N ALA A 464 -10.56 -7.25 6.13
CA ALA A 464 -11.26 -8.35 5.48
C ALA A 464 -12.24 -9.07 6.43
N TYR A 465 -11.82 -9.31 7.67
CA TYR A 465 -12.73 -9.91 8.66
C TYR A 465 -13.86 -8.97 9.06
N ILE A 466 -13.59 -7.66 9.14
CA ILE A 466 -14.62 -6.67 9.45
C ILE A 466 -15.63 -6.55 8.30
N ALA A 467 -15.15 -6.49 7.05
CA ALA A 467 -15.99 -6.26 5.89
C ALA A 467 -16.78 -7.51 5.46
N ASP A 468 -16.17 -8.71 5.54
CA ASP A 468 -16.75 -9.92 4.96
C ASP A 468 -17.36 -10.88 6.00
N TYR A 469 -16.74 -11.00 7.19
CA TYR A 469 -17.24 -11.90 8.23
C TYR A 469 -18.16 -11.21 9.23
N LEU A 470 -17.82 -9.99 9.66
CA LEU A 470 -18.59 -9.28 10.70
C LEU A 470 -19.82 -8.56 10.13
N SER A 471 -19.75 -8.06 8.89
CA SER A 471 -20.83 -7.31 8.24
C SER A 471 -22.13 -8.11 8.11
N PRO A 472 -22.16 -9.40 7.73
CA PRO A 472 -23.40 -10.18 7.69
C PRO A 472 -24.02 -10.43 9.06
N LEU A 473 -23.20 -10.47 10.13
CA LEU A 473 -23.68 -10.66 11.50
C LEU A 473 -24.30 -9.38 12.08
N VAL A 474 -23.64 -8.24 11.86
CA VAL A 474 -24.05 -6.93 12.39
C VAL A 474 -23.79 -5.86 11.34
N PRO A 475 -24.75 -5.55 10.45
CA PRO A 475 -24.53 -4.71 9.25
C PRO A 475 -24.02 -3.29 9.51
N TRP A 476 -24.41 -2.67 10.64
CA TRP A 476 -23.98 -1.32 11.00
C TRP A 476 -22.57 -1.25 11.64
N LEU A 477 -22.05 -2.37 12.15
CA LEU A 477 -20.84 -2.41 12.96
C LEU A 477 -19.57 -2.03 12.18
N PRO A 478 -19.35 -2.45 10.91
CA PRO A 478 -18.22 -2.00 10.11
C PRO A 478 -18.17 -0.47 9.97
N SER A 479 -19.31 0.17 9.71
CA SER A 479 -19.40 1.63 9.58
C SER A 479 -19.02 2.34 10.88
N VAL A 480 -19.42 1.81 12.03
CA VAL A 480 -19.03 2.38 13.34
C VAL A 480 -17.54 2.19 13.60
N ILE A 481 -16.97 1.01 13.32
CA ILE A 481 -15.54 0.74 13.51
C ILE A 481 -14.72 1.69 12.64
N PHE A 482 -15.03 1.80 11.34
CA PHE A 482 -14.29 2.66 10.40
C PHE A 482 -14.47 4.15 10.73
N GLY A 483 -15.68 4.57 11.09
CA GLY A 483 -15.97 5.96 11.44
C GLY A 483 -15.25 6.39 12.73
N VAL A 484 -15.37 5.62 13.81
CA VAL A 484 -14.72 5.92 15.10
C VAL A 484 -13.20 5.88 14.98
N SER A 485 -12.65 4.87 14.28
CA SER A 485 -11.20 4.79 14.05
C SER A 485 -10.66 6.01 13.30
N SER A 486 -11.41 6.57 12.36
CA SER A 486 -11.02 7.80 11.64
C SER A 486 -10.89 9.00 12.61
N PHE A 487 -11.78 9.14 13.59
CA PHE A 487 -11.63 10.18 14.63
C PHE A 487 -10.41 9.93 15.52
N VAL A 488 -10.12 8.67 15.87
CA VAL A 488 -8.90 8.32 16.62
C VAL A 488 -7.66 8.72 15.82
N ALA A 489 -7.61 8.46 14.51
CA ALA A 489 -6.51 8.88 13.64
C ALA A 489 -6.33 10.41 13.66
N CYS A 490 -7.42 11.19 13.57
CA CYS A 490 -7.38 12.64 13.69
C CYS A 490 -6.77 13.09 15.02
N LEU A 491 -7.17 12.49 16.15
CA LEU A 491 -6.64 12.81 17.47
C LEU A 491 -5.13 12.51 17.57
N MET A 492 -4.67 11.40 16.98
CA MET A 492 -3.26 11.03 16.98
C MET A 492 -2.37 11.98 16.16
N LEU A 493 -2.94 12.75 15.22
CA LEU A 493 -2.21 13.79 14.48
C LEU A 493 -2.04 15.09 15.27
N ILE A 494 -2.85 15.37 16.28
CA ILE A 494 -2.82 16.64 17.04
C ILE A 494 -1.42 16.95 17.59
N PRO A 495 -0.70 16.02 18.24
CA PRO A 495 0.61 16.31 18.82
C PRO A 495 1.71 16.49 17.77
N LEU A 496 1.56 16.00 16.53
CA LEU A 496 2.59 16.06 15.53
C LEU A 496 2.81 17.49 14.99
N PRO A 497 4.05 17.88 14.61
CA PRO A 497 4.35 19.19 14.05
C PRO A 497 3.98 19.25 12.56
N GLU A 498 3.73 20.45 12.02
CA GLU A 498 3.61 20.68 10.58
C GLU A 498 5.00 20.72 9.93
N THR A 499 5.13 20.15 8.71
CA THR A 499 6.38 20.05 7.98
C THR A 499 6.52 21.07 6.85
N LEU A 500 5.45 21.76 6.47
CA LEU A 500 5.47 22.74 5.37
C LEU A 500 6.53 23.83 5.59
N GLY A 501 7.40 24.01 4.59
CA GLY A 501 8.45 25.04 4.59
C GLY A 501 9.57 24.80 5.59
N ARG A 502 9.71 23.59 6.13
CA ARG A 502 10.80 23.21 7.04
C ARG A 502 11.79 22.29 6.36
N PRO A 503 13.09 22.39 6.68
CA PRO A 503 14.06 21.43 6.19
C PRO A 503 13.79 20.04 6.76
N LEU A 504 14.14 19.01 6.00
CA LEU A 504 14.05 17.62 6.47
C LEU A 504 14.97 17.43 7.68
N PRO A 505 14.50 16.75 8.75
CA PRO A 505 15.35 16.45 9.89
C PRO A 505 16.38 15.38 9.52
N ASP A 506 17.66 15.65 9.76
CA ASP A 506 18.72 14.66 9.58
C ASP A 506 18.90 13.81 10.84
N THR A 507 18.78 14.43 12.01
CA THR A 507 18.97 13.80 13.32
C THR A 507 17.71 13.83 14.18
N ILE A 508 17.67 12.97 15.21
CA ILE A 508 16.58 12.96 16.21
C ILE A 508 16.54 14.27 17.00
N GLU A 509 17.69 14.96 17.13
CA GLU A 509 17.76 16.27 17.78
C GLU A 509 17.06 17.36 16.96
N ASP A 510 17.23 17.35 15.63
CA ASP A 510 16.55 18.28 14.71
C ASP A 510 15.04 18.10 14.77
N LEU A 511 14.57 16.86 14.78
CA LEU A 511 13.17 16.56 15.03
C LEU A 511 12.68 17.19 16.34
N THR A 512 13.50 17.12 17.40
CA THR A 512 13.15 17.70 18.72
C THR A 512 13.07 19.22 18.66
N ARG A 513 13.89 19.88 17.84
CA ARG A 513 13.86 21.34 17.63
C ARG A 513 12.60 21.81 16.90
N LEU A 514 12.02 20.96 16.00
CA LEU A 514 10.76 21.27 15.32
C LEU A 514 9.60 21.50 16.30
N TRP A 515 9.61 20.84 17.47
CA TRP A 515 8.61 21.10 18.54
C TRP A 515 8.84 22.41 19.29
N ARG A 516 10.11 22.81 19.50
CA ARG A 516 10.43 24.04 20.23
C ARG A 516 10.03 25.30 19.47
N SER A 517 10.03 25.25 18.14
CA SER A 517 9.63 26.39 17.30
C SER A 517 8.11 26.67 17.29
N LYS A 518 7.28 25.81 17.87
CA LYS A 518 5.83 26.07 18.08
C LYS A 518 5.54 27.26 19.02
N GLY A 519 6.52 27.71 19.83
CA GLY A 519 6.36 28.80 20.79
C GLY A 519 6.68 30.20 20.23
N LYS A 520 7.37 30.31 19.11
CA LYS A 520 7.60 31.59 18.44
C LYS A 520 6.69 31.68 17.21
N LYS A 521 5.50 32.28 17.35
CA LYS A 521 4.86 32.98 16.23
C LYS A 521 5.93 33.87 15.63
N LEU A 522 6.26 33.71 14.35
CA LEU A 522 7.00 34.72 13.63
C LEU A 522 6.17 36.01 13.71
N ASP A 523 6.60 36.92 14.59
CA ASP A 523 6.29 38.33 14.47
C ASP A 523 6.88 38.79 13.14
N ARG A 524 6.08 38.71 12.10
CA ARG A 524 6.29 39.42 10.84
C ARG A 524 5.75 40.83 10.99
N THR A 525 6.29 41.59 11.92
CA THR A 525 6.14 43.05 11.95
C THR A 525 7.37 43.59 12.68
N GLY A 526 8.26 44.24 11.91
CA GLY A 526 9.31 45.10 12.43
C GLY A 526 10.71 44.45 12.44
N ASP A 527 11.38 44.52 11.28
CA ASP A 527 12.84 44.75 11.17
C ASP A 527 13.28 44.84 9.69
N ASP A 528 12.50 45.51 8.86
CA ASP A 528 12.91 45.81 7.48
C ASP A 528 13.19 47.34 7.24
N ASP A 529 13.16 48.16 8.31
CA ASP A 529 13.40 49.60 8.23
C ASP A 529 14.76 50.11 8.76
N SER A 530 15.67 49.20 9.16
CA SER A 530 16.98 49.64 9.73
C SER A 530 18.23 49.36 8.88
N GLN A 531 18.09 48.81 7.66
CA GLN A 531 19.24 48.60 6.77
C GLN A 531 19.28 49.48 5.51
N THR A 532 18.30 50.32 5.27
CA THR A 532 18.28 51.23 4.11
C THR A 532 18.85 52.60 4.40
N GLU A 533 19.26 52.90 5.65
CA GLU A 533 19.77 54.22 6.04
C GLU A 533 21.29 54.31 6.22
N LYS A 534 22.05 53.23 5.87
CA LYS A 534 23.51 53.21 5.92
C LYS A 534 24.23 53.07 4.58
N LEU A 535 23.56 53.31 3.46
CA LEU A 535 24.19 53.32 2.13
C LEU A 535 24.02 54.65 1.38
N THR A 536 23.60 55.72 2.07
CA THR A 536 23.64 57.09 1.54
C THR A 536 24.14 58.05 2.64
N ALA A 537 25.43 57.93 2.99
CA ALA A 537 26.22 59.00 3.57
C ALA A 537 27.70 58.72 3.23
#